data_f7c6b90ed72edd73693cd457008df603
#
_entry.id   f7c6b90ed72edd73693cd457008df603
#
_cell.length_a   1.000
_cell.length_b   1.000
_cell.length_c   1.000
_cell.angle_alpha   90.00
_cell.angle_beta   90.00
_cell.angle_gamma   90.00
#
_symmetry.space_group_name_H-M   'P 1'
#
loop_
_entity.id
_entity.type
_entity.pdbx_description
1 polymer ?
#
loop_
_entity_poly.entity_id
_entity_poly.type
_entity_poly.pdbx_seq_one_letter_code
_entity_poly.pdbx_strand_id
1 'polypeptide(L)'
;MKALFFGSIGSVIETSELQHDAFNKAFVQHGLDWQWDLDEYRSMLKTSGGAKRVTAYAHARNETVDAVAVHATKSQIFVDDLASHDVQPLPDVIAILKAAGDAGLKTGFISTTDKTTIDIIIAKLAVQGLQPFDVITHRGLGMAEKP
;
A
#
# COMPACT_ATOMS: atom_id res chain seq x y z
N MET A 1 -16.07 -20.83 -15.17
CA MET A 1 -15.62 -20.37 -13.84
C MET A 1 -15.71 -18.85 -13.85
N LYS A 2 -16.26 -18.22 -12.80
CA LYS A 2 -16.24 -16.76 -12.62
C LYS A 2 -15.34 -16.42 -11.44
N ALA A 3 -14.55 -15.37 -11.56
CA ALA A 3 -13.62 -14.93 -10.52
C ALA A 3 -13.71 -13.42 -10.33
N LEU A 4 -13.42 -12.96 -9.12
CA LEU A 4 -13.36 -11.56 -8.74
C LEU A 4 -11.93 -11.23 -8.30
N PHE A 5 -11.35 -10.18 -8.86
CA PHE A 5 -10.01 -9.73 -8.55
C PHE A 5 -10.04 -8.35 -7.91
N PHE A 6 -9.30 -8.24 -6.81
CA PHE A 6 -9.05 -6.96 -6.14
C PHE A 6 -7.67 -6.46 -6.53
N GLY A 7 -7.58 -5.20 -6.88
CA GLY A 7 -6.32 -4.52 -7.18
C GLY A 7 -5.61 -4.06 -5.91
N SER A 8 -4.72 -3.14 -6.01
CA SER A 8 -3.80 -2.64 -4.99
C SER A 8 -4.43 -2.31 -3.61
N ILE A 9 -3.57 -1.91 -2.66
CA ILE A 9 -3.89 -1.55 -1.28
C ILE A 9 -5.09 -0.59 -1.21
N GLY A 10 -5.08 0.53 -1.90
CA GLY A 10 -6.16 1.53 -1.84
C GLY A 10 -7.55 1.06 -2.29
N SER A 11 -7.69 -0.13 -2.87
CA SER A 11 -8.98 -0.70 -3.24
C SER A 11 -9.54 -1.70 -2.21
N VAL A 12 -8.73 -2.13 -1.24
CA VAL A 12 -9.15 -3.06 -0.18
C VAL A 12 -9.13 -2.37 1.17
N ILE A 13 -8.13 -1.56 1.42
CA ILE A 13 -7.90 -0.83 2.65
C ILE A 13 -7.33 0.55 2.32
N GLU A 14 -7.86 1.60 2.93
CA GLU A 14 -7.36 2.96 2.72
C GLU A 14 -6.14 3.20 3.62
N THR A 15 -5.02 3.52 3.00
CA THR A 15 -3.74 3.70 3.70
C THR A 15 -3.00 4.97 3.31
N SER A 16 -3.62 5.87 2.56
CA SER A 16 -2.94 7.07 2.04
C SER A 16 -2.39 7.95 3.16
N GLU A 17 -3.13 8.12 4.25
CA GLU A 17 -2.68 8.91 5.41
C GLU A 17 -1.49 8.25 6.11
N LEU A 18 -1.55 6.94 6.38
CA LEU A 18 -0.42 6.22 6.97
C LEU A 18 0.83 6.28 6.10
N GLN A 19 0.66 6.19 4.79
CA GLN A 19 1.79 6.27 3.86
C GLN A 19 2.38 7.68 3.81
N HIS A 20 1.53 8.71 3.82
CA HIS A 20 1.93 10.11 3.92
C HIS A 20 2.73 10.36 5.20
N ASP A 21 2.20 9.96 6.34
CA ASP A 21 2.87 10.13 7.64
C ASP A 21 4.20 9.38 7.70
N ALA A 22 4.25 8.17 7.12
CA ALA A 22 5.49 7.41 7.03
C ALA A 22 6.56 8.11 6.18
N PHE A 23 6.18 8.84 5.11
CA PHE A 23 7.12 9.67 4.36
C PHE A 23 7.66 10.81 5.21
N ASN A 24 6.79 11.57 5.87
CA ASN A 24 7.20 12.70 6.70
C ASN A 24 8.11 12.25 7.87
N LYS A 25 7.79 11.13 8.51
CA LYS A 25 8.67 10.52 9.52
C LYS A 25 10.03 10.09 8.93
N ALA A 26 10.05 9.53 7.72
CA ALA A 26 11.29 9.13 7.07
C ALA A 26 12.15 10.35 6.71
N PHE A 27 11.56 11.46 6.25
CA PHE A 27 12.29 12.69 6.00
C PHE A 27 13.02 13.19 7.25
N VAL A 28 12.33 13.23 8.38
CA VAL A 28 12.95 13.60 9.67
C VAL A 28 14.11 12.67 10.02
N GLN A 29 13.96 11.35 9.87
CA GLN A 29 15.03 10.39 10.17
C GLN A 29 16.25 10.55 9.26
N HIS A 30 16.06 11.04 8.04
CA HIS A 30 17.14 11.34 7.10
C HIS A 30 17.69 12.77 7.19
N GLY A 31 17.23 13.56 8.18
CA GLY A 31 17.69 14.93 8.38
C GLY A 31 17.23 15.91 7.30
N LEU A 32 16.14 15.58 6.61
CA LEU A 32 15.54 16.43 5.60
C LEU A 32 14.50 17.35 6.26
N ASP A 33 14.49 18.62 5.89
CA ASP A 33 13.51 19.61 6.35
C ASP A 33 12.20 19.59 5.56
N TRP A 34 11.96 18.47 4.86
CA TRP A 34 10.79 18.29 4.03
C TRP A 34 9.57 17.87 4.84
N GLN A 35 8.45 18.42 4.46
CA GLN A 35 7.14 18.00 4.95
C GLN A 35 6.15 18.12 3.81
N TRP A 36 5.59 17.00 3.39
CA TRP A 36 4.46 17.01 2.46
C TRP A 36 3.17 17.23 3.24
N ASP A 37 2.27 18.04 2.72
CA ASP A 37 0.89 18.00 3.16
C ASP A 37 0.12 16.86 2.47
N LEU A 38 -1.04 16.52 3.00
CA LEU A 38 -1.79 15.36 2.53
C LEU A 38 -2.31 15.55 1.09
N ASP A 39 -2.72 16.75 0.71
CA ASP A 39 -3.24 17.04 -0.63
C ASP A 39 -2.12 17.06 -1.67
N GLU A 40 -0.96 17.61 -1.32
CA GLU A 40 0.25 17.52 -2.11
C GLU A 40 0.62 16.04 -2.34
N TYR A 41 0.67 15.25 -1.28
CA TYR A 41 0.96 13.82 -1.38
C TYR A 41 -0.05 13.08 -2.28
N ARG A 42 -1.34 13.32 -2.10
CA ARG A 42 -2.39 12.72 -2.94
C ARG A 42 -2.22 13.09 -4.42
N SER A 43 -1.84 14.32 -4.71
CA SER A 43 -1.57 14.75 -6.09
C SER A 43 -0.44 13.97 -6.76
N MET A 44 0.57 13.59 -5.98
CA MET A 44 1.72 12.81 -6.43
C MET A 44 1.40 11.32 -6.65
N LEU A 45 0.27 10.80 -6.13
CA LEU A 45 -0.13 9.40 -6.30
C LEU A 45 -0.52 9.05 -7.73
N LYS A 46 -0.71 10.04 -8.59
CA LYS A 46 -0.95 9.85 -10.03
C LYS A 46 0.21 9.13 -10.73
N THR A 47 1.41 9.21 -10.16
CA THR A 47 2.61 8.53 -10.64
C THR A 47 3.02 7.45 -9.64
N SER A 48 3.22 6.22 -10.12
CA SER A 48 3.66 5.11 -9.28
C SER A 48 5.14 5.21 -8.92
N GLY A 49 5.52 4.64 -7.77
CA GLY A 49 6.91 4.53 -7.34
C GLY A 49 7.32 5.55 -6.28
N GLY A 50 7.40 5.09 -5.01
CA GLY A 50 7.72 5.96 -3.88
C GLY A 50 9.12 6.58 -3.95
N ALA A 51 10.15 5.81 -4.31
CA ALA A 51 11.50 6.34 -4.48
C ALA A 51 11.58 7.36 -5.64
N LYS A 52 10.89 7.09 -6.75
CA LYS A 52 10.81 8.05 -7.87
C LYS A 52 10.18 9.38 -7.45
N ARG A 53 9.16 9.33 -6.59
CA ARG A 53 8.52 10.54 -6.04
C ARG A 53 9.49 11.36 -5.19
N VAL A 54 10.25 10.70 -4.32
CA VAL A 54 11.31 11.35 -3.52
C VAL A 54 12.38 11.98 -4.44
N THR A 55 12.83 11.25 -5.46
CA THR A 55 13.79 11.77 -6.44
C THR A 55 13.26 13.02 -7.16
N ALA A 56 12.01 12.97 -7.63
CA ALA A 56 11.40 14.11 -8.33
C ALA A 56 11.26 15.34 -7.43
N TYR A 57 10.89 15.14 -6.18
CA TYR A 57 10.76 16.21 -5.19
C TYR A 57 12.13 16.85 -4.88
N ALA A 58 13.16 16.03 -4.64
CA ALA A 58 14.54 16.51 -4.46
C ALA A 58 15.04 17.33 -5.65
N HIS A 59 14.80 16.81 -6.86
CA HIS A 59 15.21 17.51 -8.09
C HIS A 59 14.54 18.88 -8.24
N ALA A 60 13.24 18.98 -7.93
CA ALA A 60 12.52 20.25 -7.97
C ALA A 60 13.06 21.29 -6.96
N ARG A 61 13.71 20.84 -5.89
CA ARG A 61 14.35 21.68 -4.86
C ARG A 61 15.85 21.90 -5.09
N ASN A 62 16.41 21.35 -6.18
CA ASN A 62 17.86 21.32 -6.44
C ASN A 62 18.67 20.67 -5.29
N GLU A 63 18.10 19.66 -4.66
CA GLU A 63 18.72 18.92 -3.57
C GLU A 63 19.12 17.52 -4.03
N THR A 64 20.13 16.93 -3.37
CA THR A 64 20.57 15.55 -3.63
C THR A 64 20.27 14.69 -2.40
N VAL A 65 19.52 13.61 -2.59
CA VAL A 65 19.17 12.69 -1.51
C VAL A 65 19.28 11.24 -1.98
N ASP A 66 19.53 10.33 -1.08
CA ASP A 66 19.40 8.89 -1.33
C ASP A 66 17.91 8.50 -1.25
N ALA A 67 17.21 8.68 -2.36
CA ALA A 67 15.77 8.41 -2.44
C ALA A 67 15.43 6.92 -2.19
N VAL A 68 16.36 6.01 -2.44
CA VAL A 68 16.17 4.58 -2.18
C VAL A 68 16.22 4.33 -0.67
N ALA A 69 17.19 4.90 0.04
CA ALA A 69 17.30 4.79 1.49
C ALA A 69 16.10 5.44 2.19
N VAL A 70 15.69 6.64 1.80
CA VAL A 70 14.50 7.33 2.33
C VAL A 70 13.25 6.46 2.13
N HIS A 71 13.06 5.90 0.94
CA HIS A 71 11.91 5.04 0.65
C HIS A 71 11.94 3.72 1.42
N ALA A 72 13.12 3.15 1.66
CA ALA A 72 13.27 1.95 2.49
C ALA A 72 12.86 2.23 3.95
N THR A 73 13.33 3.33 4.52
CA THR A 73 12.94 3.79 5.87
C THR A 73 11.43 4.03 5.94
N LYS A 74 10.86 4.75 4.98
CA LYS A 74 9.41 4.96 4.86
C LYS A 74 8.65 3.64 4.83
N SER A 75 9.12 2.66 4.08
CA SER A 75 8.45 1.37 3.93
C SER A 75 8.42 0.59 5.24
N GLN A 76 9.49 0.63 6.02
CA GLN A 76 9.53 0.01 7.34
C GLN A 76 8.55 0.70 8.30
N ILE A 77 8.58 2.02 8.38
CA ILE A 77 7.65 2.79 9.23
C ILE A 77 6.20 2.47 8.85
N PHE A 78 5.89 2.44 7.55
CA PHE A 78 4.55 2.13 7.07
C PHE A 78 4.08 0.73 7.48
N VAL A 79 4.95 -0.28 7.40
CA VAL A 79 4.63 -1.66 7.81
C VAL A 79 4.34 -1.72 9.30
N ASP A 80 5.15 -1.06 10.12
CA ASP A 80 4.99 -1.03 11.58
C ASP A 80 3.70 -0.28 11.97
N ASP A 81 3.43 0.87 11.34
CA ASP A 81 2.21 1.64 11.56
C ASP A 81 0.97 0.87 11.10
N LEU A 82 1.02 0.21 9.94
CA LEU A 82 -0.10 -0.60 9.44
C LEU A 82 -0.42 -1.79 10.36
N ALA A 83 0.60 -2.41 10.94
CA ALA A 83 0.42 -3.51 11.89
C ALA A 83 -0.19 -3.06 13.22
N SER A 84 0.23 -1.89 13.73
CA SER A 84 -0.15 -1.39 15.05
C SER A 84 -1.43 -0.56 15.07
N HIS A 85 -1.78 0.12 13.97
CA HIS A 85 -2.99 0.95 13.89
C HIS A 85 -4.23 0.12 13.55
N ASP A 86 -5.37 0.55 14.08
CA ASP A 86 -6.68 -0.05 13.78
C ASP A 86 -7.21 0.43 12.42
N VAL A 87 -6.50 0.09 11.36
CA VAL A 87 -6.94 0.37 9.99
C VAL A 87 -7.83 -0.76 9.52
N GLN A 88 -9.07 -0.42 9.17
CA GLN A 88 -10.08 -1.39 8.76
C GLN A 88 -10.17 -1.51 7.23
N PRO A 89 -10.48 -2.70 6.72
CA PRO A 89 -10.85 -2.85 5.31
C PRO A 89 -12.07 -2.01 4.97
N LEU A 90 -12.17 -1.58 3.71
CA LEU A 90 -13.31 -0.81 3.23
C LEU A 90 -14.61 -1.61 3.39
N PRO A 91 -15.69 -1.00 3.94
CA PRO A 91 -16.97 -1.70 4.18
C PRO A 91 -17.54 -2.38 2.92
N ASP A 92 -17.46 -1.71 1.77
CA ASP A 92 -17.94 -2.24 0.50
C ASP A 92 -17.14 -3.47 0.05
N VAL A 93 -15.84 -3.50 0.31
CA VAL A 93 -14.99 -4.66 0.02
C VAL A 93 -15.36 -5.84 0.90
N ILE A 94 -15.64 -5.61 2.17
CA ILE A 94 -16.11 -6.64 3.11
C ILE A 94 -17.43 -7.24 2.57
N ALA A 95 -18.39 -6.40 2.18
CA ALA A 95 -19.66 -6.84 1.65
C ALA A 95 -19.50 -7.66 0.36
N ILE A 96 -18.67 -7.18 -0.57
CA ILE A 96 -18.41 -7.86 -1.86
C ILE A 96 -17.71 -9.20 -1.63
N LEU A 97 -16.73 -9.30 -0.74
CA LEU A 97 -16.03 -10.55 -0.44
C LEU A 97 -16.97 -11.58 0.19
N LYS A 98 -17.87 -11.16 1.09
CA LYS A 98 -18.90 -12.03 1.66
C LYS A 98 -19.83 -12.56 0.58
N ALA A 99 -20.36 -11.66 -0.25
CA ALA A 99 -21.25 -12.05 -1.36
C ALA A 99 -20.55 -12.98 -2.38
N ALA A 100 -19.26 -12.77 -2.64
CA ALA A 100 -18.46 -13.64 -3.51
C ALA A 100 -18.32 -15.05 -2.91
N GLY A 101 -18.06 -15.15 -1.61
CA GLY A 101 -18.01 -16.41 -0.89
C GLY A 101 -19.34 -17.16 -0.93
N ASP A 102 -20.44 -16.48 -0.65
CA ASP A 102 -21.80 -17.05 -0.69
C ASP A 102 -22.19 -17.55 -2.11
N ALA A 103 -21.70 -16.85 -3.14
CA ALA A 103 -21.91 -17.22 -4.53
C ALA A 103 -20.92 -18.28 -5.07
N GLY A 104 -19.99 -18.75 -4.27
CA GLY A 104 -18.96 -19.72 -4.66
C GLY A 104 -17.99 -19.18 -5.74
N LEU A 105 -17.80 -17.87 -5.80
CA LEU A 105 -16.85 -17.26 -6.73
C LEU A 105 -15.40 -17.41 -6.22
N LYS A 106 -14.49 -17.56 -7.17
CA LYS A 106 -13.06 -17.48 -6.87
C LYS A 106 -12.64 -16.03 -6.67
N THR A 107 -11.75 -15.77 -5.71
CA THR A 107 -11.26 -14.45 -5.42
C THR A 107 -9.73 -14.37 -5.52
N GLY A 108 -9.24 -13.22 -6.01
CA GLY A 108 -7.79 -12.99 -6.11
C GLY A 108 -7.40 -11.58 -5.65
N PHE A 109 -6.27 -11.51 -4.95
CA PHE A 109 -5.63 -10.24 -4.58
C PHE A 109 -4.37 -10.04 -5.43
N ILE A 110 -4.45 -9.11 -6.36
CA ILE A 110 -3.41 -8.87 -7.36
C ILE A 110 -2.66 -7.57 -7.04
N SER A 111 -1.46 -7.70 -6.51
CA SER A 111 -0.68 -6.55 -6.04
C SER A 111 0.79 -6.64 -6.43
N THR A 112 1.44 -5.48 -6.59
CA THR A 112 2.89 -5.33 -6.72
C THR A 112 3.54 -4.85 -5.41
N THR A 113 2.79 -4.85 -4.33
CA THR A 113 3.27 -4.55 -2.97
C THR A 113 4.10 -5.71 -2.43
N ASP A 114 4.94 -5.45 -1.44
CA ASP A 114 5.72 -6.47 -0.75
C ASP A 114 4.82 -7.46 0.02
N LYS A 115 5.36 -8.65 0.23
CA LYS A 115 4.62 -9.73 0.88
C LYS A 115 4.22 -9.39 2.32
N THR A 116 5.08 -8.74 3.09
CA THR A 116 4.82 -8.40 4.50
C THR A 116 3.59 -7.51 4.63
N THR A 117 3.49 -6.48 3.82
CA THR A 117 2.30 -5.60 3.78
C THR A 117 1.04 -6.38 3.43
N ILE A 118 1.11 -7.29 2.46
CA ILE A 118 -0.04 -8.12 2.06
C ILE A 118 -0.46 -9.04 3.19
N ASP A 119 0.47 -9.69 3.87
CA ASP A 119 0.17 -10.60 4.98
C ASP A 119 -0.57 -9.85 6.12
N ILE A 120 -0.19 -8.61 6.42
CA ILE A 120 -0.89 -7.78 7.41
C ILE A 120 -2.33 -7.47 6.94
N ILE A 121 -2.52 -7.10 5.68
CA ILE A 121 -3.85 -6.83 5.12
C ILE A 121 -4.73 -8.09 5.17
N ILE A 122 -4.20 -9.24 4.80
CA ILE A 122 -4.92 -10.51 4.87
C ILE A 122 -5.31 -10.84 6.30
N ALA A 123 -4.43 -10.62 7.27
CA ALA A 123 -4.75 -10.81 8.68
C ALA A 123 -5.90 -9.90 9.15
N LYS A 124 -5.91 -8.63 8.74
CA LYS A 124 -7.00 -7.69 9.02
C LYS A 124 -8.34 -8.11 8.40
N LEU A 125 -8.31 -8.66 7.18
CA LEU A 125 -9.50 -9.22 6.53
C LEU A 125 -10.00 -10.47 7.28
N ALA A 126 -9.11 -11.33 7.73
CA ALA A 126 -9.47 -12.54 8.48
C ALA A 126 -10.19 -12.22 9.80
N VAL A 127 -9.82 -11.16 10.49
CA VAL A 127 -10.52 -10.68 11.71
C VAL A 127 -11.98 -10.32 11.41
N GLN A 128 -12.31 -9.92 10.18
CA GLN A 128 -13.69 -9.64 9.74
C GLN A 128 -14.47 -10.92 9.35
N GLY A 129 -13.89 -12.10 9.57
CA GLY A 129 -14.51 -13.39 9.22
C GLY A 129 -14.54 -13.68 7.71
N LEU A 130 -13.70 -13.01 6.95
CA LEU A 130 -13.62 -13.20 5.49
C LEU A 130 -12.77 -14.43 5.16
N GLN A 131 -13.19 -15.16 4.11
CA GLN A 131 -12.39 -16.25 3.57
C GLN A 131 -11.12 -15.71 2.91
N PRO A 132 -10.00 -16.44 2.97
CA PRO A 132 -8.79 -16.06 2.29
C PRO A 132 -9.01 -16.01 0.77
N PHE A 133 -8.22 -15.18 0.08
CA PHE A 133 -8.19 -15.18 -1.37
C PHE A 133 -7.66 -16.50 -1.92
N ASP A 134 -8.27 -17.01 -2.99
CA ASP A 134 -7.79 -18.22 -3.69
C ASP A 134 -6.44 -17.99 -4.36
N VAL A 135 -6.17 -16.75 -4.80
CA VAL A 135 -4.90 -16.35 -5.44
C VAL A 135 -4.42 -15.02 -4.83
N ILE A 136 -3.17 -14.98 -4.45
CA ILE A 136 -2.50 -13.76 -3.99
C ILE A 136 -1.22 -13.57 -4.79
N THR A 137 -1.03 -12.36 -5.36
CA THR A 137 0.24 -11.97 -5.98
C THR A 137 0.88 -10.83 -5.20
N HIS A 138 2.21 -10.81 -5.20
CA HIS A 138 3.01 -9.77 -4.54
C HIS A 138 4.32 -9.52 -5.29
N ARG A 139 5.02 -8.46 -4.94
CA ARG A 139 6.37 -8.20 -5.44
C ARG A 139 7.28 -9.40 -5.12
N GLY A 140 8.09 -9.81 -6.08
CA GLY A 140 9.02 -10.94 -5.92
C GLY A 140 8.53 -12.27 -6.49
N LEU A 141 7.29 -12.37 -6.98
CA LEU A 141 6.81 -13.55 -7.71
C LEU A 141 7.27 -13.62 -9.17
N GLY A 142 8.20 -12.75 -9.60
CA GLY A 142 8.71 -12.73 -10.98
C GLY A 142 7.68 -12.28 -12.02
N MET A 143 6.58 -11.70 -11.59
CA MET A 143 5.55 -11.15 -12.48
C MET A 143 5.91 -9.74 -12.91
N ALA A 144 5.55 -9.37 -14.13
CA ALA A 144 5.68 -7.99 -14.61
C ALA A 144 4.90 -7.02 -13.72
N GLU A 145 5.45 -5.82 -13.53
CA GLU A 145 4.70 -4.75 -12.85
C GLU A 145 3.41 -4.44 -13.63
N LYS A 146 2.39 -4.01 -12.91
CA LYS A 146 1.17 -3.53 -13.55
C LYS A 146 1.49 -2.31 -14.42
N PRO A 147 0.86 -2.20 -15.59
CA PRO A 147 1.02 -1.03 -16.44
C PRO A 147 0.54 0.26 -15.78
#